data_5e916f2c45ec1d2565fc319af3f3c9ff
#
_entry.id   5e916f2c45ec1d2565fc319af3f3c9ff
#
_cell.length_a   1.000
_cell.length_b   1.000
_cell.length_c   1.000
_cell.angle_alpha   90.00
_cell.angle_beta   90.00
_cell.angle_gamma   90.00
#
_symmetry.space_group_name_H-M   'P 1'
#
loop_
_entity.id
_entity.type
_entity.pdbx_description
1 polymer ?
#
loop_
_entity_poly.entity_id
_entity_poly.type
_entity_poly.pdbx_seq_one_letter_code
_entity_poly.pdbx_strand_id
1 'polypeptide(L)'
;MGRNAKPSARYLTGSGAAQTPGRAAIYGVPVKGVFVSIVVAAAASLAFVGVAGADTNDENYLNLINASGLGCGQGPFSCPTGDSDMIQIGRAICRQLTHGNSSLAVSQAIIRRKPGVQPDMVVRLVAIAKTAYCPN
;
A
#
# COMPACT_ATOMS: atom_id res chain seq x y z
N MET A 1 30.82 -6.66 40.23
CA MET A 1 31.23 -5.43 39.50
C MET A 1 31.02 -5.68 38.03
N GLY A 2 29.85 -5.33 37.48
CA GLY A 2 29.45 -5.50 36.08
C GLY A 2 29.16 -4.14 35.47
N ARG A 3 29.94 -3.72 34.47
CA ARG A 3 29.82 -2.41 33.81
C ARG A 3 28.75 -2.45 32.77
N ASN A 4 27.68 -1.66 32.94
CA ASN A 4 26.66 -1.38 31.96
C ASN A 4 27.24 -0.51 30.83
N ALA A 5 27.39 -1.03 29.64
CA ALA A 5 27.69 -0.29 28.43
C ALA A 5 26.41 0.24 27.83
N LYS A 6 26.24 1.56 27.77
CA LYS A 6 25.14 2.31 27.22
C LYS A 6 25.40 2.51 25.72
N PRO A 7 24.56 2.05 24.78
CA PRO A 7 24.76 2.37 23.37
C PRO A 7 24.24 3.78 23.06
N SER A 8 25.14 4.62 22.52
CA SER A 8 24.82 5.96 22.03
C SER A 8 24.02 5.90 20.74
N ALA A 9 22.79 6.41 20.77
CA ALA A 9 21.98 6.65 19.59
C ALA A 9 22.56 7.84 18.80
N ARG A 10 23.06 7.60 17.59
CA ARG A 10 23.40 8.64 16.63
C ARG A 10 22.14 8.99 15.83
N TYR A 11 21.60 10.17 16.08
CA TYR A 11 20.58 10.80 15.23
C TYR A 11 21.26 11.31 13.96
N LEU A 12 20.93 10.72 12.82
CA LEU A 12 21.26 11.25 11.50
C LEU A 12 20.14 12.21 11.08
N THR A 13 20.42 13.49 11.17
CA THR A 13 19.58 14.58 10.67
C THR A 13 19.74 14.61 9.14
N GLY A 14 18.76 14.08 8.40
CA GLY A 14 18.69 14.18 6.95
C GLY A 14 17.99 15.48 6.55
N SER A 15 18.76 16.48 6.09
CA SER A 15 18.23 17.70 5.49
C SER A 15 17.56 17.42 4.15
N GLY A 16 16.24 17.57 4.09
CA GLY A 16 15.46 17.51 2.85
C GLY A 16 15.68 18.77 2.00
N ALA A 17 16.18 18.60 0.79
CA ALA A 17 16.30 19.65 -0.19
C ALA A 17 14.92 20.08 -0.70
N ALA A 18 14.63 21.38 -0.57
CA ALA A 18 13.47 22.04 -1.14
C ALA A 18 13.58 22.12 -2.67
N GLN A 19 12.63 21.51 -3.38
CA GLN A 19 12.49 21.68 -4.81
C GLN A 19 11.69 22.95 -5.11
N THR A 20 12.33 23.89 -5.78
CA THR A 20 11.77 25.15 -6.27
C THR A 20 10.92 24.89 -7.53
N PRO A 21 9.67 25.37 -7.64
CA PRO A 21 8.90 25.25 -8.87
C PRO A 21 9.41 26.26 -9.91
N GLY A 22 9.82 25.76 -11.08
CA GLY A 22 10.27 26.54 -12.21
C GLY A 22 9.16 27.44 -12.75
N ARG A 23 9.46 28.74 -12.85
CA ARG A 23 8.67 29.76 -13.55
C ARG A 23 8.70 29.49 -15.04
N ALA A 24 7.57 29.14 -15.63
CA ALA A 24 7.37 29.15 -17.06
C ALA A 24 7.19 30.61 -17.52
N ALA A 25 8.15 31.11 -18.31
CA ALA A 25 8.05 32.38 -18.98
C ALA A 25 7.11 32.27 -20.18
N ILE A 26 5.99 33.02 -20.14
CA ILE A 26 5.03 33.10 -21.23
C ILE A 26 5.56 34.18 -22.17
N TYR A 27 6.11 33.77 -23.32
CA TYR A 27 6.41 34.68 -24.40
C TYR A 27 5.11 35.11 -25.12
N GLY A 28 4.74 36.36 -24.95
CA GLY A 28 3.66 36.99 -25.69
C GLY A 28 4.00 37.15 -27.17
N VAL A 29 3.21 36.51 -28.04
CA VAL A 29 3.22 36.75 -29.49
C VAL A 29 1.97 37.58 -29.80
N PRO A 30 2.12 38.79 -30.38
CA PRO A 30 0.96 39.58 -30.81
C PRO A 30 0.50 39.07 -32.18
N VAL A 31 -0.62 38.34 -32.20
CA VAL A 31 -1.29 37.98 -33.48
C VAL A 31 -2.44 38.97 -33.70
N LYS A 32 -2.23 39.87 -34.71
CA LYS A 32 -3.29 40.72 -35.26
C LYS A 32 -4.31 39.85 -36.00
N GLY A 33 -5.55 39.96 -35.56
CA GLY A 33 -6.79 39.91 -36.31
C GLY A 33 -7.02 38.78 -37.31
N VAL A 34 -7.75 37.76 -36.90
CA VAL A 34 -8.78 37.09 -37.71
C VAL A 34 -9.85 36.59 -36.76
N PHE A 35 -11.05 37.16 -36.81
CA PHE A 35 -12.22 36.65 -36.12
C PHE A 35 -12.68 35.36 -36.83
N VAL A 36 -12.20 34.22 -36.33
CA VAL A 36 -12.80 32.93 -36.68
C VAL A 36 -13.71 32.56 -35.52
N SER A 37 -15.01 32.64 -35.77
CA SER A 37 -16.03 32.15 -34.84
C SER A 37 -15.84 30.65 -34.69
N ILE A 38 -15.13 30.23 -33.65
CA ILE A 38 -15.06 28.82 -33.24
C ILE A 38 -16.26 28.57 -32.36
N VAL A 39 -17.26 27.87 -32.90
CA VAL A 39 -18.31 27.24 -32.14
C VAL A 39 -17.65 26.20 -31.25
N VAL A 40 -17.44 26.55 -29.98
CA VAL A 40 -16.98 25.61 -28.98
C VAL A 40 -18.15 24.67 -28.67
N ALA A 41 -18.16 23.53 -29.35
CA ALA A 41 -18.94 22.40 -28.89
C ALA A 41 -18.37 21.98 -27.52
N ALA A 42 -19.09 22.30 -26.46
CA ALA A 42 -18.80 21.81 -25.13
C ALA A 42 -19.02 20.29 -25.11
N ALA A 43 -18.00 19.54 -25.50
CA ALA A 43 -17.91 18.14 -25.18
C ALA A 43 -17.78 18.05 -23.67
N ALA A 44 -18.89 17.71 -23.00
CA ALA A 44 -18.88 17.31 -21.59
C ALA A 44 -18.02 16.07 -21.49
N SER A 45 -16.74 16.26 -21.23
CA SER A 45 -15.84 15.22 -20.81
C SER A 45 -16.36 14.75 -19.44
N LEU A 46 -17.19 13.70 -19.44
CA LEU A 46 -17.42 12.89 -18.27
C LEU A 46 -16.05 12.34 -17.89
N ALA A 47 -15.38 13.05 -16.98
CA ALA A 47 -14.28 12.49 -16.24
C ALA A 47 -14.89 11.29 -15.53
N PHE A 48 -14.71 10.11 -16.10
CA PHE A 48 -14.79 8.88 -15.36
C PHE A 48 -13.71 9.03 -14.28
N VAL A 49 -14.14 9.52 -13.12
CA VAL A 49 -13.42 9.24 -11.88
C VAL A 49 -13.46 7.71 -11.84
N GLY A 50 -12.39 7.09 -12.32
CA GLY A 50 -12.17 5.66 -12.16
C GLY A 50 -12.27 5.43 -10.68
N VAL A 51 -13.42 4.95 -10.22
CA VAL A 51 -13.48 4.22 -8.98
C VAL A 51 -12.42 3.16 -9.20
N ALA A 52 -11.28 3.29 -8.48
CA ALA A 52 -10.30 2.23 -8.42
C ALA A 52 -11.07 1.04 -7.87
N GLY A 53 -11.62 0.23 -8.78
CA GLY A 53 -12.33 -0.98 -8.45
C GLY A 53 -11.33 -1.76 -7.61
N ALA A 54 -11.73 -2.12 -6.39
CA ALA A 54 -10.97 -3.08 -5.62
C ALA A 54 -10.73 -4.25 -6.58
N ASP A 55 -9.45 -4.60 -6.79
CA ASP A 55 -9.13 -5.75 -7.62
C ASP A 55 -9.95 -6.92 -7.09
N THR A 56 -10.53 -7.75 -7.97
CA THR A 56 -11.31 -8.92 -7.56
C THR A 56 -10.54 -9.79 -6.56
N ASN A 57 -9.21 -9.75 -6.61
CA ASN A 57 -8.32 -10.40 -5.66
C ASN A 57 -8.37 -9.76 -4.27
N ASP A 58 -8.52 -8.44 -4.17
CA ASP A 58 -8.65 -7.72 -2.89
C ASP A 58 -9.97 -8.07 -2.21
N GLU A 59 -11.07 -8.05 -2.94
CA GLU A 59 -12.38 -8.44 -2.41
C GLU A 59 -12.40 -9.90 -1.96
N ASN A 60 -11.86 -10.81 -2.77
CA ASN A 60 -11.74 -12.22 -2.41
C ASN A 60 -10.88 -12.40 -1.15
N TYR A 61 -9.75 -11.71 -1.07
CA TYR A 61 -8.88 -11.75 0.11
C TYR A 61 -9.61 -11.26 1.36
N LEU A 62 -10.27 -10.10 1.29
CA LEU A 62 -11.02 -9.53 2.40
C LEU A 62 -12.14 -10.45 2.87
N ASN A 63 -12.88 -11.06 1.95
CA ASN A 63 -13.92 -12.03 2.26
C ASN A 63 -13.34 -13.25 3.01
N LEU A 64 -12.22 -13.79 2.54
CA LEU A 64 -11.58 -14.96 3.16
C LEU A 64 -11.03 -14.64 4.57
N ILE A 65 -10.37 -13.50 4.78
CA ILE A 65 -9.85 -13.14 6.10
C ILE A 65 -10.98 -12.82 7.09
N ASN A 66 -12.05 -12.14 6.65
CA ASN A 66 -13.21 -11.86 7.50
C ASN A 66 -13.92 -13.16 7.90
N ALA A 67 -14.14 -14.09 6.97
CA ALA A 67 -14.71 -15.39 7.25
C ALA A 67 -13.85 -16.24 8.20
N SER A 68 -12.54 -15.99 8.25
CA SER A 68 -11.59 -16.69 9.13
C SER A 68 -11.39 -16.01 10.48
N GLY A 69 -12.10 -14.91 10.77
CA GLY A 69 -11.94 -14.14 12.00
C GLY A 69 -10.60 -13.40 12.11
N LEU A 70 -9.98 -13.09 10.96
CA LEU A 70 -8.70 -12.40 10.88
C LEU A 70 -8.83 -10.97 10.33
N GLY A 71 -10.05 -10.54 10.01
CA GLY A 71 -10.33 -9.20 9.48
C GLY A 71 -10.03 -8.08 10.47
N CYS A 72 -10.18 -6.86 10.00
CA CYS A 72 -9.99 -5.66 10.82
C CYS A 72 -10.91 -5.66 12.04
N GLY A 73 -10.32 -5.51 13.22
CA GLY A 73 -11.06 -5.53 14.50
C GLY A 73 -11.50 -6.90 14.99
N GLN A 74 -11.26 -7.97 14.23
CA GLN A 74 -11.60 -9.34 14.63
C GLN A 74 -10.40 -10.14 15.13
N GLY A 75 -9.21 -9.79 14.68
CA GLY A 75 -7.97 -10.48 14.98
C GLY A 75 -6.94 -9.60 15.68
N PRO A 76 -5.72 -10.10 15.86
CA PRO A 76 -4.63 -9.38 16.53
C PRO A 76 -3.99 -8.31 15.64
N PHE A 77 -4.48 -8.15 14.41
CA PHE A 77 -3.94 -7.19 13.45
C PHE A 77 -4.63 -5.84 13.61
N SER A 78 -3.82 -4.81 13.77
CA SER A 78 -4.28 -3.43 13.83
C SER A 78 -4.51 -2.90 12.42
N CYS A 79 -5.64 -2.26 12.18
CA CYS A 79 -6.00 -1.65 10.91
C CYS A 79 -6.36 -0.18 11.11
N PRO A 80 -5.38 0.70 11.33
CA PRO A 80 -5.65 2.12 11.55
C PRO A 80 -6.31 2.81 10.37
N THR A 81 -6.09 2.32 9.14
CA THR A 81 -6.71 2.85 7.91
C THR A 81 -7.76 1.91 7.31
N GLY A 82 -8.20 0.89 8.07
CA GLY A 82 -9.24 -0.06 7.65
C GLY A 82 -8.71 -1.19 6.78
N ASP A 83 -9.56 -1.71 5.89
CA ASP A 83 -9.27 -2.89 5.07
C ASP A 83 -8.05 -2.74 4.17
N SER A 84 -7.68 -1.50 3.81
CA SER A 84 -6.46 -1.24 3.02
C SER A 84 -5.19 -1.74 3.71
N ASP A 85 -5.12 -1.72 5.04
CA ASP A 85 -3.97 -2.25 5.78
C ASP A 85 -3.86 -3.77 5.62
N MET A 86 -5.00 -4.47 5.68
CA MET A 86 -5.02 -5.91 5.47
C MET A 86 -4.65 -6.29 4.04
N ILE A 87 -5.13 -5.55 3.05
CA ILE A 87 -4.75 -5.72 1.64
C ILE A 87 -3.24 -5.58 1.47
N GLN A 88 -2.64 -4.55 2.05
CA GLN A 88 -1.18 -4.36 2.00
C GLN A 88 -0.42 -5.50 2.66
N ILE A 89 -0.90 -6.02 3.79
CA ILE A 89 -0.32 -7.20 4.45
C ILE A 89 -0.38 -8.41 3.53
N GLY A 90 -1.54 -8.71 2.93
CA GLY A 90 -1.72 -9.84 2.03
C GLY A 90 -0.80 -9.77 0.81
N ARG A 91 -0.75 -8.60 0.16
CA ARG A 91 0.13 -8.35 -0.99
C ARG A 91 1.62 -8.43 -0.60
N ALA A 92 2.00 -7.98 0.61
CA ALA A 92 3.37 -8.10 1.11
C ALA A 92 3.77 -9.56 1.36
N ILE A 93 2.86 -10.37 1.91
CA ILE A 93 3.06 -11.82 2.07
C ILE A 93 3.31 -12.47 0.72
N CYS A 94 2.46 -12.18 -0.28
CA CYS A 94 2.64 -12.75 -1.61
C CYS A 94 4.00 -12.37 -2.21
N ARG A 95 4.43 -11.12 -2.13
CA ARG A 95 5.76 -10.72 -2.59
C ARG A 95 6.88 -11.54 -1.93
N GLN A 96 6.79 -11.83 -0.62
CA GLN A 96 7.79 -12.65 0.05
C GLN A 96 7.80 -14.09 -0.49
N LEU A 97 6.63 -14.65 -0.76
CA LEU A 97 6.51 -16.00 -1.32
C LEU A 97 7.06 -16.06 -2.76
N THR A 98 6.79 -15.06 -3.59
CA THR A 98 7.31 -14.98 -4.97
C THR A 98 8.83 -14.75 -5.01
N HIS A 99 9.42 -14.17 -3.96
CA HIS A 99 10.87 -14.09 -3.78
C HIS A 99 11.52 -15.42 -3.31
N GLY A 100 10.76 -16.51 -3.27
CA GLY A 100 11.26 -17.85 -2.94
C GLY A 100 11.26 -18.15 -1.43
N ASN A 101 10.74 -17.28 -0.59
CA ASN A 101 10.59 -17.58 0.83
C ASN A 101 9.47 -18.63 1.02
N SER A 102 9.72 -19.64 1.84
CA SER A 102 8.68 -20.63 2.17
C SER A 102 7.58 -20.00 3.05
N SER A 103 6.36 -20.53 2.97
CA SER A 103 5.24 -20.09 3.83
C SER A 103 5.59 -20.17 5.32
N LEU A 104 6.37 -21.19 5.72
CA LEU A 104 6.86 -21.33 7.09
C LEU A 104 7.79 -20.18 7.47
N ALA A 105 8.75 -19.83 6.62
CA ALA A 105 9.68 -18.73 6.88
C ALA A 105 8.96 -17.38 7.00
N VAL A 106 7.97 -17.12 6.13
CA VAL A 106 7.15 -15.91 6.18
C VAL A 106 6.34 -15.88 7.48
N SER A 107 5.69 -16.99 7.85
CA SER A 107 4.93 -17.07 9.11
C SER A 107 5.80 -16.81 10.33
N GLN A 108 6.97 -17.42 10.40
CA GLN A 108 7.93 -17.20 11.50
C GLN A 108 8.40 -15.73 11.56
N ALA A 109 8.62 -15.09 10.42
CA ALA A 109 9.00 -13.68 10.37
C ALA A 109 7.90 -12.76 10.93
N ILE A 110 6.63 -13.06 10.65
CA ILE A 110 5.48 -12.32 11.18
C ILE A 110 5.37 -12.52 12.70
N ILE A 111 5.47 -13.76 13.18
CA ILE A 111 5.40 -14.09 14.62
C ILE A 111 6.50 -13.36 15.40
N ARG A 112 7.73 -13.32 14.87
CA ARG A 112 8.84 -12.60 15.52
C ARG A 112 8.59 -11.09 15.61
N ARG A 113 7.89 -10.50 14.64
CA ARG A 113 7.58 -9.05 14.62
C ARG A 113 6.38 -8.66 15.47
N LYS A 114 5.48 -9.60 15.71
CA LYS A 114 4.27 -9.40 16.50
C LYS A 114 4.17 -10.46 17.59
N PRO A 115 4.94 -10.31 18.69
CA PRO A 115 4.85 -11.24 19.82
C PRO A 115 3.45 -11.16 20.42
N GLY A 116 2.83 -12.30 20.67
CA GLY A 116 1.45 -12.40 21.20
C GLY A 116 0.41 -12.79 20.16
N VAL A 117 0.75 -12.83 18.87
CA VAL A 117 -0.11 -13.40 17.83
C VAL A 117 0.01 -14.92 17.86
N GLN A 118 -1.13 -15.61 17.87
CA GLN A 118 -1.13 -17.09 17.85
C GLN A 118 -0.57 -17.60 16.51
N PRO A 119 0.35 -18.58 16.53
CA PRO A 119 1.00 -19.08 15.31
C PRO A 119 0.03 -19.63 14.26
N ASP A 120 -1.06 -20.27 14.67
CA ASP A 120 -2.08 -20.81 13.77
C ASP A 120 -2.83 -19.71 13.01
N MET A 121 -3.07 -18.55 13.63
CA MET A 121 -3.66 -17.39 12.95
C MET A 121 -2.74 -16.86 11.86
N VAL A 122 -1.43 -16.82 12.12
CA VAL A 122 -0.44 -16.36 11.12
C VAL A 122 -0.35 -17.36 9.97
N VAL A 123 -0.35 -18.66 10.24
CA VAL A 123 -0.34 -19.70 9.20
C VAL A 123 -1.57 -19.58 8.30
N ARG A 124 -2.76 -19.37 8.87
CA ARG A 124 -3.99 -19.15 8.09
C ARG A 124 -3.90 -17.87 7.25
N LEU A 125 -3.41 -16.76 7.83
CA LEU A 125 -3.24 -15.51 7.11
C LEU A 125 -2.33 -15.68 5.89
N VAL A 126 -1.20 -16.37 6.05
CA VAL A 126 -0.26 -16.65 4.95
C VAL A 126 -0.90 -17.55 3.89
N ALA A 127 -1.66 -18.56 4.29
CA ALA A 127 -2.37 -19.45 3.36
C ALA A 127 -3.42 -18.68 2.53
N ILE A 128 -4.22 -17.83 3.18
CA ILE A 128 -5.25 -17.00 2.53
C ILE A 128 -4.60 -16.01 1.56
N ALA A 129 -3.54 -15.32 1.98
CA ALA A 129 -2.81 -14.39 1.12
C ALA A 129 -2.20 -15.09 -0.10
N LYS A 130 -1.68 -16.30 0.07
CA LYS A 130 -1.18 -17.14 -1.04
C LYS A 130 -2.30 -17.46 -2.03
N THR A 131 -3.45 -17.88 -1.55
CA THR A 131 -4.59 -18.25 -2.40
C THR A 131 -5.14 -17.05 -3.18
N ALA A 132 -5.20 -15.87 -2.55
CA ALA A 132 -5.81 -14.70 -3.16
C ALA A 132 -4.88 -13.94 -4.11
N TYR A 133 -3.60 -13.85 -3.79
CA TYR A 133 -2.67 -12.96 -4.50
C TYR A 133 -1.54 -13.65 -5.24
N CYS A 134 -1.23 -14.91 -4.91
CA CYS A 134 -0.11 -15.62 -5.53
C CYS A 134 -0.65 -16.74 -6.44
N PRO A 135 -1.02 -16.44 -7.69
CA PRO A 135 -1.38 -17.47 -8.64
C PRO A 135 -0.17 -18.39 -8.86
N ASN A 136 -0.44 -19.69 -8.93
CA ASN A 136 0.58 -20.74 -9.17
C ASN A 136 1.15 -20.60 -10.57
#